data_ad4526a4b2e1ca146188d40456ad61f9
#
_entry.id   ad4526a4b2e1ca146188d40456ad61f9
#
_cell.length_a   1.000
_cell.length_b   1.000
_cell.length_c   1.000
_cell.angle_alpha   90.00
_cell.angle_beta   90.00
_cell.angle_gamma   90.00
#
_symmetry.space_group_name_H-M   'P 1'
#
loop_
_entity.id
_entity.type
_entity.pdbx_description
1 polymer ?
#
loop_
_entity_poly.entity_id
_entity_poly.type
_entity_poly.pdbx_seq_one_letter_code
_entity_poly.pdbx_strand_id
1 'polypeptide(L)'
;MASKKCSRRDFLLRATLAATALGLPGAVNAADPPRRGRRPNILVIMSDEHNASVMGCAGNPVIKTPNLDGLAGDGVVFDACYCNSPLCVPSRLSFTTGKYASRVGAWNNDCELSAPDHPSLPAALNAAGYESYLCGKMHYAADRRYGFTEIGGNMNRSTKSNRGVRRAADDLAPVPGVSDRFDEFDTSDKSRGMDHDLAVTKGVLDFLKDRDREDAPFFLLAGYITPHFPLVVPEKYWEEYRGKVPMPVIPEGYLDQLPRNYRHLRVGFNMDDVPEEKVRKGRELYYGLVQWTDGQVGEVLRALQASGMAEDTVVVYTADHGENMGEHGLWWKNCLYDSAARVPLIMRWPGRWAGGQRRSGACSLVDLVRTIADIGGADLPKDCDGDSMIGWLDRPDTKWKDLAASEYYAHNIASGYAMIRLGQYKYVYHTPADDKHPAERELYDLHADPDELSNLAAQPEQAERIASMHAALVKEIGEDPDETEARFRRTTMTTAVEPGKEKAEKKGKRKGQKRNTEDGKG
;
A
#
# COMPACT_ATOMS: atom_id res chain seq x y z
N MET A 1 46.03 47.59 43.12
CA MET A 1 44.62 47.60 42.62
C MET A 1 44.31 46.19 42.13
N ALA A 2 43.54 45.42 42.89
CA ALA A 2 43.29 44.02 42.66
C ALA A 2 41.97 43.85 41.86
N SER A 3 42.05 43.21 40.70
CA SER A 3 40.87 42.88 39.86
C SER A 3 40.19 41.61 40.43
N LYS A 4 38.96 41.77 40.90
CA LYS A 4 38.10 40.64 41.32
C LYS A 4 37.61 39.87 40.08
N LYS A 5 38.04 38.64 39.95
CA LYS A 5 37.51 37.67 38.97
C LYS A 5 36.08 37.27 39.40
N CYS A 6 35.09 37.55 38.57
CA CYS A 6 33.70 37.11 38.74
C CYS A 6 33.64 35.59 38.48
N SER A 7 33.06 34.82 39.39
CA SER A 7 32.99 33.34 39.25
C SER A 7 31.75 32.95 38.42
N ARG A 8 31.87 31.82 37.73
CA ARG A 8 30.79 31.18 36.92
C ARG A 8 29.48 30.98 37.70
N ARG A 9 29.55 30.96 39.03
CA ARG A 9 28.39 30.80 39.92
C ARG A 9 27.53 32.07 40.03
N ASP A 10 28.15 33.24 39.93
CA ASP A 10 27.45 34.54 40.03
C ASP A 10 26.74 34.91 38.72
N PHE A 11 27.14 34.33 37.60
CA PHE A 11 26.48 34.49 36.29
C PHE A 11 25.17 33.69 36.19
N LEU A 12 25.13 32.50 36.79
CA LEU A 12 23.93 31.64 36.78
C LEU A 12 22.82 32.11 37.73
N LEU A 13 23.17 32.83 38.83
CA LEU A 13 22.16 33.38 39.75
C LEU A 13 21.53 34.71 39.31
N ARG A 14 22.08 35.40 38.30
CA ARG A 14 21.50 36.63 37.75
C ARG A 14 20.64 36.42 36.51
N ALA A 15 20.67 35.25 35.91
CA ALA A 15 19.82 34.87 34.77
C ALA A 15 18.43 34.37 35.17
N THR A 16 18.15 34.15 36.47
CA THR A 16 16.88 33.57 36.95
C THR A 16 15.88 34.63 37.45
N LEU A 17 16.15 35.91 37.31
CA LEU A 17 15.28 37.00 37.85
C LEU A 17 14.80 38.03 36.82
N ALA A 18 14.93 37.73 35.50
CA ALA A 18 14.48 38.63 34.44
C ALA A 18 13.49 37.99 33.43
N ALA A 19 12.79 36.93 33.82
CA ALA A 19 11.81 36.23 32.97
C ALA A 19 10.40 36.23 33.58
N THR A 20 9.96 37.36 34.13
CA THR A 20 8.56 37.55 34.51
C THR A 20 8.05 38.82 33.86
N ALA A 21 7.49 38.74 32.69
CA ALA A 21 6.42 39.53 32.10
C ALA A 21 6.49 39.51 30.55
N LEU A 22 6.22 38.39 29.91
CA LEU A 22 5.62 38.34 28.56
C LEU A 22 4.75 37.09 28.52
N GLY A 23 3.43 37.31 28.49
CA GLY A 23 2.45 36.25 28.43
C GLY A 23 2.64 35.42 27.15
N LEU A 24 3.06 34.18 27.31
CA LEU A 24 3.01 33.14 26.25
C LEU A 24 1.72 32.33 26.42
N PRO A 25 0.94 32.12 25.37
CA PRO A 25 -0.21 31.23 25.42
C PRO A 25 0.26 29.78 25.37
N GLY A 26 -0.32 28.95 26.23
CA GLY A 26 -0.30 27.50 26.12
C GLY A 26 0.93 26.84 26.76
N ALA A 27 0.77 26.38 27.99
CA ALA A 27 1.58 25.31 28.53
C ALA A 27 1.42 24.08 27.60
N VAL A 28 2.47 23.77 26.83
CA VAL A 28 2.61 22.45 26.23
C VAL A 28 2.71 21.51 27.43
N ASN A 29 1.67 20.69 27.65
CA ASN A 29 1.74 19.61 28.62
C ASN A 29 2.95 18.76 28.24
N ALA A 30 3.94 18.68 29.12
CA ALA A 30 5.03 17.74 28.98
C ALA A 30 4.40 16.35 28.83
N ALA A 31 4.68 15.69 27.71
CA ALA A 31 4.20 14.34 27.49
C ALA A 31 4.63 13.45 28.67
N ASP A 32 3.70 12.71 29.22
CA ASP A 32 4.02 11.73 30.27
C ASP A 32 5.04 10.73 29.75
N PRO A 33 6.05 10.35 30.52
CA PRO A 33 7.04 9.38 30.07
C PRO A 33 6.39 8.02 29.76
N PRO A 34 6.94 7.27 28.78
CA PRO A 34 6.41 5.96 28.43
C PRO A 34 6.38 5.02 29.65
N ARG A 35 5.29 4.28 29.79
CA ARG A 35 5.10 3.35 30.91
C ARG A 35 6.01 2.14 30.76
N ARG A 36 6.97 1.98 31.64
CA ARG A 36 7.86 0.80 31.64
C ARG A 36 7.06 -0.48 31.90
N GLY A 37 7.17 -1.44 30.99
CA GLY A 37 6.63 -2.80 31.14
C GLY A 37 5.27 -3.06 30.52
N ARG A 38 4.58 -2.06 29.94
CA ARG A 38 3.33 -2.25 29.18
C ARG A 38 3.63 -2.42 27.68
N ARG A 39 2.86 -3.28 27.00
CA ARG A 39 2.91 -3.38 25.53
C ARG A 39 2.40 -2.08 24.90
N PRO A 40 3.03 -1.58 23.82
CA PRO A 40 2.59 -0.35 23.15
C PRO A 40 1.25 -0.56 22.45
N ASN A 41 0.48 0.50 22.28
CA ASN A 41 -0.55 0.54 21.26
C ASN A 41 0.08 0.52 19.87
N ILE A 42 -0.66 0.07 18.87
CA ILE A 42 -0.19 0.01 17.47
C ILE A 42 -1.23 0.69 16.59
N LEU A 43 -0.85 1.80 15.96
CA LEU A 43 -1.65 2.53 14.98
C LEU A 43 -1.02 2.36 13.60
N VAL A 44 -1.72 1.67 12.69
CA VAL A 44 -1.35 1.58 11.29
C VAL A 44 -2.26 2.50 10.48
N ILE A 45 -1.67 3.46 9.79
CA ILE A 45 -2.35 4.33 8.81
C ILE A 45 -1.97 3.81 7.43
N MET A 46 -2.94 3.24 6.72
CA MET A 46 -2.73 2.63 5.40
C MET A 46 -3.52 3.39 4.35
N SER A 47 -2.84 4.09 3.46
CA SER A 47 -3.44 4.69 2.26
C SER A 47 -3.63 3.64 1.16
N ASP A 48 -4.41 3.97 0.14
CA ASP A 48 -4.57 3.15 -1.06
C ASP A 48 -3.88 3.83 -2.24
N GLU A 49 -3.04 3.08 -2.96
CA GLU A 49 -2.42 3.56 -4.19
C GLU A 49 -1.45 4.74 -4.01
N HIS A 50 -0.67 4.75 -2.90
CA HIS A 50 0.31 5.81 -2.66
C HIS A 50 1.70 5.42 -3.19
N ASN A 51 2.14 6.12 -4.22
CA ASN A 51 3.48 5.99 -4.79
C ASN A 51 4.55 6.47 -3.79
N ALA A 52 5.48 5.59 -3.42
CA ALA A 52 6.50 5.86 -2.39
C ALA A 52 7.41 7.06 -2.73
N SER A 53 7.53 7.45 -4.01
CA SER A 53 8.34 8.59 -4.42
C SER A 53 7.63 9.94 -4.25
N VAL A 54 6.31 9.94 -3.96
CA VAL A 54 5.51 11.17 -3.85
C VAL A 54 5.34 11.56 -2.38
N MET A 55 6.47 11.77 -1.69
CA MET A 55 6.56 12.31 -0.33
C MET A 55 7.80 13.20 -0.22
N GLY A 56 7.74 14.26 0.60
CA GLY A 56 8.89 15.13 0.87
C GLY A 56 10.05 14.36 1.50
N CYS A 57 9.77 13.51 2.50
CA CYS A 57 10.77 12.65 3.14
C CYS A 57 11.38 11.58 2.20
N ALA A 58 10.76 11.29 1.06
CA ALA A 58 11.34 10.47 0.00
C ALA A 58 12.27 11.26 -0.95
N GLY A 59 12.43 12.57 -0.73
CA GLY A 59 13.27 13.44 -1.55
C GLY A 59 12.56 14.08 -2.74
N ASN A 60 11.23 13.98 -2.84
CA ASN A 60 10.48 14.63 -3.91
C ASN A 60 10.49 16.17 -3.70
N PRO A 61 11.00 16.94 -4.67
CA PRO A 61 11.20 18.38 -4.50
C PRO A 61 9.92 19.21 -4.68
N VAL A 62 8.83 18.61 -5.14
CA VAL A 62 7.60 19.31 -5.54
C VAL A 62 6.48 19.11 -4.53
N ILE A 63 6.29 17.89 -4.05
CA ILE A 63 5.20 17.52 -3.15
C ILE A 63 5.34 18.16 -1.76
N LYS A 64 4.22 18.48 -1.14
CA LYS A 64 4.15 18.97 0.25
C LYS A 64 3.43 17.95 1.13
N THR A 65 4.18 17.25 1.95
CA THR A 65 3.68 16.25 2.92
C THR A 65 4.19 16.53 4.34
N PRO A 66 3.92 17.72 4.91
CA PRO A 66 4.54 18.13 6.17
C PRO A 66 4.24 17.22 7.35
N ASN A 67 3.09 16.53 7.37
CA ASN A 67 2.74 15.61 8.45
C ASN A 67 3.48 14.27 8.33
N LEU A 68 3.60 13.73 7.11
CA LEU A 68 4.41 12.54 6.84
C LEU A 68 5.90 12.84 7.02
N ASP A 69 6.37 14.02 6.59
CA ASP A 69 7.75 14.45 6.78
C ASP A 69 8.08 14.62 8.27
N GLY A 70 7.13 15.14 9.06
CA GLY A 70 7.24 15.22 10.52
C GLY A 70 7.31 13.82 11.16
N LEU A 71 6.43 12.90 10.75
CA LEU A 71 6.45 11.50 11.21
C LEU A 71 7.79 10.82 10.87
N ALA A 72 8.33 11.07 9.67
CA ALA A 72 9.64 10.59 9.23
C ALA A 72 10.79 11.19 10.06
N GLY A 73 10.70 12.48 10.38
CA GLY A 73 11.66 13.16 11.25
C GLY A 73 11.72 12.58 12.67
N ASP A 74 10.58 12.10 13.17
CA ASP A 74 10.45 11.46 14.49
C ASP A 74 10.62 9.93 14.45
N GLY A 75 10.78 9.33 13.29
CA GLY A 75 10.77 7.89 13.08
C GLY A 75 11.87 7.36 12.16
N VAL A 76 11.62 6.20 11.61
CA VAL A 76 12.48 5.47 10.67
C VAL A 76 11.76 5.35 9.34
N VAL A 77 12.39 5.80 8.26
CA VAL A 77 11.92 5.69 6.88
C VAL A 77 12.57 4.49 6.20
N PHE A 78 11.79 3.71 5.46
CA PHE A 78 12.29 2.61 4.64
C PHE A 78 12.26 3.02 3.18
N ASP A 79 13.42 3.00 2.52
CA ASP A 79 13.58 3.47 1.14
C ASP A 79 13.03 2.47 0.11
N ALA A 80 12.94 1.20 0.50
CA ALA A 80 12.67 0.09 -0.41
C ALA A 80 11.70 -0.95 0.20
N CYS A 81 10.52 -0.48 0.64
CA CYS A 81 9.44 -1.38 1.04
C CYS A 81 8.56 -1.70 -0.17
N TYR A 82 8.19 -2.98 -0.33
CA TYR A 82 7.38 -3.45 -1.46
C TYR A 82 6.07 -4.07 -0.97
N CYS A 83 4.98 -3.81 -1.70
CA CYS A 83 3.77 -4.62 -1.55
C CYS A 83 4.00 -6.02 -2.12
N ASN A 84 3.27 -6.99 -1.61
CA ASN A 84 3.42 -8.38 -2.07
C ASN A 84 2.55 -8.70 -3.29
N SER A 85 1.67 -7.77 -3.68
CA SER A 85 0.95 -7.77 -4.94
C SER A 85 0.45 -6.35 -5.24
N PRO A 86 0.69 -5.77 -6.44
CA PRO A 86 0.26 -4.41 -6.76
C PRO A 86 -1.23 -4.37 -7.14
N LEU A 87 -2.10 -4.81 -6.23
CA LEU A 87 -3.55 -4.81 -6.34
C LEU A 87 -4.21 -4.86 -4.96
N CYS A 88 -5.24 -4.05 -4.72
CA CYS A 88 -5.80 -3.79 -3.39
C CYS A 88 -6.12 -5.07 -2.58
N VAL A 89 -7.01 -5.95 -3.04
CA VAL A 89 -7.41 -7.15 -2.26
C VAL A 89 -6.27 -8.13 -2.08
N PRO A 90 -5.50 -8.53 -3.11
CA PRO A 90 -4.34 -9.39 -2.93
C PRO A 90 -3.33 -8.84 -1.92
N SER A 91 -2.94 -7.57 -2.04
CA SER A 91 -2.02 -6.93 -1.09
C SER A 91 -2.58 -6.92 0.33
N ARG A 92 -3.85 -6.53 0.50
CA ARG A 92 -4.50 -6.42 1.82
C ARG A 92 -4.73 -7.79 2.47
N LEU A 93 -5.04 -8.84 1.72
CA LEU A 93 -5.13 -10.20 2.24
C LEU A 93 -3.75 -10.77 2.59
N SER A 94 -2.72 -10.45 1.78
CA SER A 94 -1.33 -10.74 2.11
C SER A 94 -0.91 -10.07 3.42
N PHE A 95 -1.20 -8.78 3.59
CA PHE A 95 -0.97 -8.05 4.85
C PHE A 95 -1.77 -8.65 6.02
N THR A 96 -3.01 -9.08 5.80
CA THR A 96 -3.85 -9.67 6.85
C THR A 96 -3.26 -10.98 7.39
N THR A 97 -2.66 -11.79 6.51
CA THR A 97 -2.20 -13.15 6.84
C THR A 97 -0.70 -13.27 7.09
N GLY A 98 0.09 -12.29 6.63
CA GLY A 98 1.56 -12.37 6.60
C GLY A 98 2.09 -13.38 5.59
N LYS A 99 1.31 -13.68 4.52
CA LYS A 99 1.67 -14.64 3.46
C LYS A 99 1.56 -14.01 2.08
N TYR A 100 2.37 -14.49 1.13
CA TYR A 100 2.25 -14.09 -0.26
C TYR A 100 0.85 -14.35 -0.81
N ALA A 101 0.39 -13.51 -1.74
CA ALA A 101 -0.97 -13.54 -2.27
C ALA A 101 -1.31 -14.90 -2.94
N SER A 102 -0.37 -15.50 -3.66
CA SER A 102 -0.51 -16.84 -4.26
C SER A 102 -0.72 -17.94 -3.22
N ARG A 103 -0.07 -17.84 -2.06
CA ARG A 103 -0.17 -18.86 -0.99
C ARG A 103 -1.52 -18.87 -0.29
N VAL A 104 -2.23 -17.75 -0.31
CA VAL A 104 -3.59 -17.63 0.25
C VAL A 104 -4.68 -17.62 -0.84
N GLY A 105 -4.30 -17.78 -2.12
CA GLY A 105 -5.23 -17.77 -3.24
C GLY A 105 -5.88 -16.41 -3.51
N ALA A 106 -5.23 -15.33 -3.10
CA ALA A 106 -5.71 -13.97 -3.29
C ALA A 106 -5.31 -13.44 -4.68
N TRP A 107 -5.96 -13.92 -5.71
CA TRP A 107 -5.59 -13.67 -7.10
C TRP A 107 -6.02 -12.30 -7.64
N ASN A 108 -7.18 -11.79 -7.20
CA ASN A 108 -7.76 -10.54 -7.71
C ASN A 108 -8.65 -9.88 -6.66
N ASN A 109 -9.30 -8.77 -7.03
CA ASN A 109 -10.16 -8.01 -6.12
C ASN A 109 -11.48 -8.70 -5.74
N ASP A 110 -11.80 -9.86 -6.30
CA ASP A 110 -13.00 -10.63 -5.95
C ASP A 110 -12.70 -11.77 -4.95
N CYS A 111 -11.43 -11.97 -4.57
CA CYS A 111 -11.00 -13.03 -3.66
C CYS A 111 -11.32 -12.72 -2.19
N GLU A 112 -11.48 -13.79 -1.41
CA GLU A 112 -11.57 -13.78 0.05
C GLU A 112 -10.75 -14.94 0.62
N LEU A 113 -10.38 -14.88 1.89
CA LEU A 113 -9.73 -16.02 2.56
C LEU A 113 -10.74 -17.15 2.75
N SER A 114 -10.22 -18.37 2.80
CA SER A 114 -11.00 -19.62 2.78
C SER A 114 -12.04 -19.76 3.91
N ALA A 115 -11.83 -19.09 5.05
CA ALA A 115 -12.71 -19.12 6.20
C ALA A 115 -12.80 -17.75 6.91
N PRO A 116 -13.91 -17.44 7.61
CA PRO A 116 -14.05 -16.20 8.38
C PRO A 116 -13.03 -16.06 9.51
N ASP A 117 -12.63 -17.18 10.10
CA ASP A 117 -11.66 -17.32 11.18
C ASP A 117 -10.26 -17.71 10.68
N HIS A 118 -9.97 -17.44 9.42
CA HIS A 118 -8.63 -17.68 8.84
C HIS A 118 -7.55 -17.02 9.73
N PRO A 119 -6.44 -17.72 10.02
CA PRO A 119 -5.34 -17.17 10.81
C PRO A 119 -4.85 -15.82 10.24
N SER A 120 -4.80 -14.82 11.11
CA SER A 120 -4.57 -13.43 10.70
C SER A 120 -3.81 -12.65 11.75
N LEU A 121 -3.18 -11.55 11.36
CA LEU A 121 -2.50 -10.63 12.27
C LEU A 121 -3.44 -10.10 13.37
N PRO A 122 -4.66 -9.55 13.08
CA PRO A 122 -5.53 -9.04 14.13
C PRO A 122 -6.02 -10.15 15.09
N ALA A 123 -6.29 -11.36 14.58
CA ALA A 123 -6.68 -12.47 15.45
C ALA A 123 -5.52 -12.91 16.37
N ALA A 124 -4.28 -12.94 15.87
CA ALA A 124 -3.09 -13.26 16.67
C ALA A 124 -2.84 -12.18 17.74
N LEU A 125 -3.00 -10.90 17.40
CA LEU A 125 -2.89 -9.81 18.37
C LEU A 125 -4.00 -9.87 19.43
N ASN A 126 -5.24 -10.20 19.06
CA ASN A 126 -6.32 -10.40 20.03
C ASN A 126 -5.99 -11.54 21.00
N ALA A 127 -5.46 -12.66 20.50
CA ALA A 127 -5.01 -13.78 21.35
C ALA A 127 -3.85 -13.37 22.28
N ALA A 128 -3.03 -12.39 21.88
CA ALA A 128 -1.98 -11.81 22.70
C ALA A 128 -2.49 -10.73 23.70
N GLY A 129 -3.80 -10.45 23.75
CA GLY A 129 -4.41 -9.50 24.68
C GLY A 129 -4.53 -8.07 24.15
N TYR A 130 -4.43 -7.86 22.84
CA TYR A 130 -4.81 -6.62 22.18
C TYR A 130 -6.32 -6.60 21.89
N GLU A 131 -6.83 -5.41 21.63
CA GLU A 131 -8.10 -5.21 20.96
C GLU A 131 -7.84 -4.67 19.58
N SER A 132 -8.22 -5.44 18.54
CA SER A 132 -7.94 -5.08 17.14
C SER A 132 -9.14 -4.38 16.50
N TYR A 133 -8.91 -3.16 16.02
CA TYR A 133 -9.92 -2.29 15.42
C TYR A 133 -9.61 -1.93 13.98
N LEU A 134 -10.67 -1.87 13.15
CA LEU A 134 -10.62 -1.41 11.78
C LEU A 134 -11.49 -0.15 11.63
N CYS A 135 -10.90 0.92 11.14
CA CYS A 135 -11.60 2.11 10.69
C CYS A 135 -11.29 2.35 9.22
N GLY A 136 -12.26 2.11 8.33
CA GLY A 136 -12.09 2.36 6.91
C GLY A 136 -11.81 1.13 6.05
N LYS A 137 -11.00 1.32 4.99
CA LYS A 137 -10.82 0.35 3.91
C LYS A 137 -9.82 -0.75 4.27
N MET A 138 -10.28 -2.00 4.31
CA MET A 138 -9.47 -3.20 4.07
C MET A 138 -9.97 -4.03 2.89
N HIS A 139 -11.06 -3.58 2.27
CA HIS A 139 -11.64 -4.15 1.06
C HIS A 139 -12.05 -5.62 1.23
N TYR A 140 -12.39 -6.01 2.46
CA TYR A 140 -12.86 -7.36 2.77
C TYR A 140 -14.25 -7.63 2.18
N ALA A 141 -14.61 -8.90 2.01
CA ALA A 141 -15.98 -9.29 1.74
C ALA A 141 -16.92 -8.84 2.87
N ALA A 142 -18.20 -8.64 2.56
CA ALA A 142 -19.15 -7.97 3.45
C ALA A 142 -19.28 -8.58 4.85
N ASP A 143 -19.06 -9.90 4.97
CA ASP A 143 -19.17 -10.69 6.21
C ASP A 143 -17.80 -11.06 6.83
N ARG A 144 -16.69 -10.56 6.25
CA ARG A 144 -15.33 -10.93 6.68
C ARG A 144 -14.68 -9.82 7.49
N ARG A 145 -14.07 -10.16 8.65
CA ARG A 145 -13.36 -9.20 9.51
C ARG A 145 -12.02 -9.72 9.99
N TYR A 146 -11.82 -11.03 9.95
CA TYR A 146 -10.55 -11.71 10.29
C TYR A 146 -9.95 -11.26 11.62
N GLY A 147 -10.80 -11.04 12.65
CA GLY A 147 -10.37 -10.65 14.00
C GLY A 147 -10.50 -9.16 14.31
N PHE A 148 -10.82 -8.30 13.34
CA PHE A 148 -11.10 -6.89 13.58
C PHE A 148 -12.52 -6.63 14.09
N THR A 149 -12.66 -5.64 14.98
CA THR A 149 -13.89 -4.92 15.26
C THR A 149 -13.94 -3.65 14.44
N GLU A 150 -14.98 -3.45 13.62
CA GLU A 150 -15.13 -2.21 12.83
C GLU A 150 -15.69 -1.07 13.71
N ILE A 151 -15.07 0.12 13.58
CA ILE A 151 -15.45 1.31 14.36
C ILE A 151 -15.88 2.51 13.51
N GLY A 152 -15.82 2.42 12.19
CA GLY A 152 -16.28 3.48 11.28
C GLY A 152 -15.67 3.37 9.90
N GLY A 153 -16.14 4.23 8.97
CA GLY A 153 -15.59 4.34 7.62
C GLY A 153 -15.63 3.06 6.79
N ASN A 154 -16.56 2.17 7.04
CA ASN A 154 -16.55 0.82 6.50
C ASN A 154 -16.63 0.80 4.97
N MET A 155 -15.69 0.11 4.34
CA MET A 155 -15.70 -0.17 2.91
C MET A 155 -15.65 -1.68 2.66
N ASN A 156 -16.83 -2.28 2.65
CA ASN A 156 -17.02 -3.69 2.37
C ASN A 156 -17.49 -3.90 0.94
N ARG A 157 -17.02 -4.94 0.28
CA ARG A 157 -17.47 -5.33 -1.05
C ARG A 157 -18.41 -6.52 -1.01
N SER A 158 -19.33 -6.58 -1.96
CA SER A 158 -20.06 -7.83 -2.24
C SER A 158 -19.11 -8.78 -2.95
N THR A 159 -19.00 -10.03 -2.48
CA THR A 159 -18.32 -11.10 -3.21
C THR A 159 -19.03 -11.32 -4.55
N LYS A 160 -18.32 -11.11 -5.64
CA LYS A 160 -18.74 -11.52 -6.98
C LYS A 160 -17.76 -12.57 -7.45
N SER A 161 -18.25 -13.49 -8.28
CA SER A 161 -17.49 -14.61 -8.82
C SER A 161 -16.09 -14.21 -9.27
N ASN A 162 -15.11 -14.98 -8.86
CA ASN A 162 -13.70 -14.86 -9.23
C ASN A 162 -13.54 -14.87 -10.78
N ARG A 163 -13.40 -13.71 -11.39
CA ARG A 163 -13.28 -13.55 -12.84
C ARG A 163 -11.83 -13.31 -13.24
N GLY A 164 -10.99 -14.29 -12.96
CA GLY A 164 -9.63 -14.31 -13.50
C GLY A 164 -9.64 -14.69 -14.97
N VAL A 165 -10.10 -13.81 -15.86
CA VAL A 165 -10.04 -14.08 -17.30
C VAL A 165 -8.67 -13.70 -17.82
N ARG A 166 -7.91 -14.67 -18.34
CA ARG A 166 -6.69 -14.42 -19.11
C ARG A 166 -7.04 -13.89 -20.49
N ARG A 167 -6.28 -12.92 -20.96
CA ARG A 167 -6.31 -12.49 -22.37
C ARG A 167 -5.59 -13.53 -23.22
N ALA A 168 -6.02 -13.70 -24.47
CA ALA A 168 -5.18 -14.43 -25.43
C ALA A 168 -3.88 -13.65 -25.66
N ALA A 169 -2.77 -14.34 -25.86
CA ALA A 169 -1.44 -13.72 -25.93
C ALA A 169 -1.31 -12.66 -27.02
N ASP A 170 -2.01 -12.84 -28.15
CA ASP A 170 -2.03 -11.90 -29.27
C ASP A 170 -3.21 -10.90 -29.23
N ASP A 171 -4.04 -10.94 -28.16
CA ASP A 171 -5.21 -10.06 -28.05
C ASP A 171 -4.79 -8.69 -27.49
N LEU A 172 -4.45 -7.78 -28.37
CA LEU A 172 -4.20 -6.37 -28.07
C LEU A 172 -5.41 -5.47 -28.43
N ALA A 173 -6.62 -6.03 -28.47
CA ALA A 173 -7.83 -5.22 -28.66
C ALA A 173 -8.24 -4.51 -27.36
N PRO A 174 -8.74 -3.26 -27.44
CA PRO A 174 -9.33 -2.58 -26.28
C PRO A 174 -10.47 -3.40 -25.67
N VAL A 175 -10.64 -3.32 -24.35
CA VAL A 175 -11.74 -4.01 -23.64
C VAL A 175 -13.03 -3.17 -23.78
N PRO A 176 -14.08 -3.66 -24.45
CA PRO A 176 -15.33 -2.92 -24.60
C PRO A 176 -15.97 -2.62 -23.24
N GLY A 177 -16.40 -1.37 -23.04
CA GLY A 177 -17.13 -0.94 -21.84
C GLY A 177 -16.26 -0.70 -20.61
N VAL A 178 -14.95 -0.67 -20.75
CA VAL A 178 -14.06 -0.09 -19.74
C VAL A 178 -14.29 1.42 -19.76
N SER A 179 -14.68 2.00 -18.61
CA SER A 179 -14.82 3.45 -18.48
C SER A 179 -13.48 4.13 -18.73
N ASP A 180 -13.51 5.25 -19.44
CA ASP A 180 -12.33 6.08 -19.60
C ASP A 180 -12.06 6.82 -18.29
N ARG A 181 -11.22 6.25 -17.44
CA ARG A 181 -10.86 6.83 -16.14
C ARG A 181 -10.16 8.18 -16.26
N PHE A 182 -9.60 8.48 -17.42
CA PHE A 182 -9.00 9.78 -17.70
C PHE A 182 -10.05 10.89 -17.87
N ASP A 183 -11.31 10.56 -18.13
CA ASP A 183 -12.42 11.51 -18.16
C ASP A 183 -12.96 11.84 -16.75
N GLU A 184 -12.55 11.08 -15.73
CA GLU A 184 -12.91 11.32 -14.33
C GLU A 184 -11.93 12.26 -13.59
N PHE A 185 -10.95 12.84 -14.30
CA PHE A 185 -9.98 13.79 -13.74
C PHE A 185 -10.62 15.17 -13.55
N ASP A 186 -10.88 15.55 -12.31
CA ASP A 186 -11.63 16.78 -12.03
C ASP A 186 -11.19 17.48 -10.73
N THR A 187 -11.65 18.72 -10.56
CA THR A 187 -11.55 19.46 -9.31
C THR A 187 -12.92 19.56 -8.66
N SER A 188 -13.02 19.15 -7.40
CA SER A 188 -14.24 19.23 -6.61
C SER A 188 -13.92 19.17 -5.12
N ASP A 189 -14.71 19.87 -4.31
CA ASP A 189 -14.64 19.78 -2.84
C ASP A 189 -15.22 18.48 -2.30
N LYS A 190 -15.83 17.64 -3.15
CA LYS A 190 -16.44 16.37 -2.78
C LYS A 190 -16.06 15.28 -3.76
N SER A 191 -15.63 14.16 -3.22
CA SER A 191 -15.51 12.90 -3.95
C SER A 191 -15.81 11.75 -3.01
N ARG A 192 -16.20 10.61 -3.57
CA ARG A 192 -16.47 9.41 -2.76
C ARG A 192 -15.25 8.99 -1.92
N GLY A 193 -14.04 9.16 -2.45
CA GLY A 193 -12.79 8.86 -1.73
C GLY A 193 -12.60 9.81 -0.55
N MET A 194 -12.69 11.11 -0.78
CA MET A 194 -12.54 12.12 0.30
C MET A 194 -13.65 12.00 1.36
N ASP A 195 -14.91 11.81 0.96
CA ASP A 195 -16.03 11.65 1.92
C ASP A 195 -15.83 10.42 2.81
N HIS A 196 -15.35 9.31 2.24
CA HIS A 196 -14.98 8.12 2.99
C HIS A 196 -13.86 8.43 3.98
N ASP A 197 -12.81 9.08 3.54
CA ASP A 197 -11.61 9.34 4.34
C ASP A 197 -11.85 10.35 5.45
N LEU A 198 -12.75 11.33 5.25
CA LEU A 198 -13.25 12.17 6.32
C LEU A 198 -13.99 11.37 7.38
N ALA A 199 -14.78 10.37 6.98
CA ALA A 199 -15.45 9.47 7.93
C ALA A 199 -14.43 8.58 8.69
N VAL A 200 -13.38 8.11 8.02
CA VAL A 200 -12.27 7.38 8.66
C VAL A 200 -11.56 8.27 9.68
N THR A 201 -11.14 9.46 9.27
CA THR A 201 -10.50 10.43 10.19
C THR A 201 -11.37 10.66 11.41
N LYS A 202 -12.66 11.00 11.21
CA LYS A 202 -13.60 11.19 12.31
C LYS A 202 -13.70 9.96 13.22
N GLY A 203 -13.82 8.76 12.66
CA GLY A 203 -13.92 7.52 13.45
C GLY A 203 -12.69 7.27 14.31
N VAL A 204 -11.48 7.54 13.77
CA VAL A 204 -10.23 7.43 14.52
C VAL A 204 -10.14 8.50 15.63
N LEU A 205 -10.54 9.75 15.33
CA LEU A 205 -10.56 10.83 16.33
C LEU A 205 -11.51 10.51 17.48
N ASP A 206 -12.74 10.03 17.18
CA ASP A 206 -13.72 9.62 18.18
C ASP A 206 -13.17 8.47 19.03
N PHE A 207 -12.58 7.44 18.41
CA PHE A 207 -11.95 6.33 19.11
C PHE A 207 -10.85 6.78 20.07
N LEU A 208 -9.93 7.63 19.62
CA LEU A 208 -8.82 8.10 20.46
C LEU A 208 -9.30 9.01 21.60
N LYS A 209 -10.38 9.76 21.40
CA LYS A 209 -10.99 10.61 22.44
C LYS A 209 -11.66 9.79 23.54
N ASP A 210 -12.33 8.71 23.16
CA ASP A 210 -13.14 7.90 24.08
C ASP A 210 -12.32 6.79 24.76
N ARG A 211 -11.07 6.56 24.32
CA ARG A 211 -10.16 5.54 24.85
C ARG A 211 -9.46 5.99 26.11
N ASP A 212 -9.46 5.14 27.15
CA ASP A 212 -8.66 5.35 28.34
C ASP A 212 -7.25 4.74 28.16
N ARG A 213 -6.24 5.40 28.73
CA ARG A 213 -4.85 4.88 28.76
C ARG A 213 -4.72 3.57 29.55
N GLU A 214 -5.65 3.28 30.47
CA GLU A 214 -5.69 2.04 31.25
C GLU A 214 -6.36 0.87 30.52
N ASP A 215 -7.05 1.12 29.42
CA ASP A 215 -7.63 0.05 28.59
C ASP A 215 -6.57 -0.91 28.07
N ALA A 216 -6.99 -2.11 27.62
CA ALA A 216 -6.10 -3.05 26.93
C ALA A 216 -5.40 -2.36 25.76
N PRO A 217 -4.15 -2.75 25.39
CA PRO A 217 -3.49 -2.16 24.24
C PRO A 217 -4.31 -2.39 22.97
N PHE A 218 -4.39 -1.40 22.10
CA PHE A 218 -5.10 -1.53 20.82
C PHE A 218 -4.16 -1.76 19.65
N PHE A 219 -4.68 -2.50 18.66
CA PHE A 219 -4.19 -2.49 17.28
C PHE A 219 -5.25 -1.83 16.41
N LEU A 220 -5.02 -0.59 15.97
CA LEU A 220 -5.95 0.15 15.12
C LEU A 220 -5.37 0.28 13.71
N LEU A 221 -6.12 -0.20 12.70
CA LEU A 221 -5.84 0.05 11.30
C LEU A 221 -6.82 1.11 10.77
N ALA A 222 -6.29 2.27 10.40
CA ALA A 222 -6.99 3.34 9.72
C ALA A 222 -6.74 3.22 8.21
N GLY A 223 -7.74 2.75 7.46
CA GLY A 223 -7.63 2.44 6.03
C GLY A 223 -8.25 3.54 5.17
N TYR A 224 -7.41 4.36 4.55
CA TYR A 224 -7.80 5.42 3.63
C TYR A 224 -7.99 4.92 2.20
N ILE A 225 -8.80 5.62 1.41
CA ILE A 225 -8.95 5.39 -0.03
C ILE A 225 -7.97 6.28 -0.80
N THR A 226 -7.86 7.56 -0.43
CA THR A 226 -6.97 8.46 -1.13
C THR A 226 -5.50 8.09 -0.92
N PRO A 227 -4.64 8.30 -1.94
CA PRO A 227 -4.87 9.01 -3.21
C PRO A 227 -5.39 8.16 -4.39
N HIS A 228 -6.02 7.01 -4.18
CA HIS A 228 -6.61 6.15 -5.23
C HIS A 228 -7.58 6.92 -6.14
N PHE A 229 -7.60 6.58 -7.42
CA PHE A 229 -8.57 7.16 -8.36
C PHE A 229 -10.05 6.95 -7.92
N PRO A 230 -11.01 7.77 -8.40
CA PRO A 230 -10.87 8.87 -9.38
C PRO A 230 -10.04 10.03 -8.81
N LEU A 231 -9.20 10.64 -9.67
CA LEU A 231 -8.34 11.74 -9.27
C LEU A 231 -9.15 13.03 -9.22
N VAL A 232 -9.83 13.24 -8.10
CA VAL A 232 -10.70 14.39 -7.82
C VAL A 232 -10.26 15.01 -6.50
N VAL A 233 -9.91 16.30 -6.54
CA VAL A 233 -9.42 17.04 -5.36
C VAL A 233 -9.90 18.49 -5.39
N PRO A 234 -10.05 19.18 -4.25
CA PRO A 234 -10.40 20.61 -4.25
C PRO A 234 -9.40 21.44 -5.06
N GLU A 235 -9.92 22.40 -5.83
CA GLU A 235 -9.14 23.21 -6.79
C GLU A 235 -7.86 23.81 -6.20
N LYS A 236 -7.90 24.27 -4.92
CA LYS A 236 -6.74 24.83 -4.22
C LYS A 236 -5.54 23.88 -4.16
N TYR A 237 -5.77 22.56 -4.07
CA TYR A 237 -4.70 21.57 -4.08
C TYR A 237 -4.16 21.30 -5.49
N TRP A 238 -5.03 21.32 -6.51
CA TRP A 238 -4.57 21.22 -7.90
C TRP A 238 -3.75 22.44 -8.33
N GLU A 239 -4.23 23.66 -8.02
CA GLU A 239 -3.50 24.92 -8.33
C GLU A 239 -2.11 24.97 -7.68
N GLU A 240 -1.93 24.34 -6.51
CA GLU A 240 -0.61 24.23 -5.87
C GLU A 240 0.41 23.51 -6.77
N TYR A 241 -0.02 22.52 -7.56
CA TYR A 241 0.85 21.65 -8.38
C TYR A 241 0.78 21.94 -9.87
N ARG A 242 -0.13 22.77 -10.30
CA ARG A 242 -0.34 23.11 -11.70
C ARG A 242 0.94 23.63 -12.36
N GLY A 243 1.39 22.95 -13.43
CA GLY A 243 2.61 23.26 -14.19
C GLY A 243 3.93 22.98 -13.46
N LYS A 244 3.88 22.34 -12.26
CA LYS A 244 5.10 22.07 -11.45
C LYS A 244 5.51 20.59 -11.45
N VAL A 245 4.57 19.67 -11.67
CA VAL A 245 4.85 18.23 -11.65
C VAL A 245 5.52 17.81 -12.95
N PRO A 246 6.72 17.18 -12.88
CA PRO A 246 7.43 16.75 -14.08
C PRO A 246 6.62 15.68 -14.83
N MET A 247 6.75 15.67 -16.16
CA MET A 247 6.21 14.62 -17.02
C MET A 247 7.06 13.35 -16.93
N PRO A 248 6.48 12.17 -17.13
CA PRO A 248 7.25 10.93 -17.18
C PRO A 248 8.19 10.92 -18.39
N VAL A 249 9.36 10.33 -18.22
CA VAL A 249 10.32 10.13 -19.31
C VAL A 249 10.01 8.80 -19.98
N ILE A 250 9.66 8.84 -21.25
CA ILE A 250 9.43 7.64 -22.09
C ILE A 250 10.33 7.74 -23.30
N PRO A 251 11.43 6.95 -23.38
CA PRO A 251 12.31 6.96 -24.53
C PRO A 251 11.57 6.56 -25.82
N GLU A 252 12.03 7.06 -26.97
CA GLU A 252 11.49 6.67 -28.28
C GLU A 252 11.60 5.15 -28.49
N GLY A 253 10.51 4.51 -28.93
CA GLY A 253 10.44 3.06 -29.15
C GLY A 253 10.39 2.20 -27.88
N TYR A 254 10.40 2.82 -26.68
CA TYR A 254 10.36 2.10 -25.41
C TYR A 254 9.07 1.28 -25.23
N LEU A 255 7.93 1.84 -25.59
CA LEU A 255 6.62 1.19 -25.38
C LEU A 255 6.46 -0.09 -26.21
N ASP A 256 7.12 -0.19 -27.36
CA ASP A 256 7.12 -1.39 -28.21
C ASP A 256 7.95 -2.54 -27.62
N GLN A 257 8.87 -2.21 -26.70
CA GLN A 257 9.76 -3.16 -26.03
C GLN A 257 9.19 -3.66 -24.69
N LEU A 258 8.06 -3.12 -24.25
CA LEU A 258 7.42 -3.58 -23.01
C LEU A 258 7.08 -5.07 -23.09
N PRO A 259 7.20 -5.82 -21.98
CA PRO A 259 6.69 -7.18 -21.87
C PRO A 259 5.22 -7.28 -22.31
N ARG A 260 4.86 -8.41 -22.90
CA ARG A 260 3.50 -8.67 -23.40
C ARG A 260 2.42 -8.30 -22.40
N ASN A 261 2.58 -8.69 -21.16
CA ASN A 261 1.60 -8.41 -20.11
C ASN A 261 1.38 -6.92 -19.88
N TYR A 262 2.43 -6.10 -19.95
CA TYR A 262 2.30 -4.64 -19.79
C TYR A 262 1.65 -3.98 -21.00
N ARG A 263 1.89 -4.49 -22.22
CA ARG A 263 1.13 -4.07 -23.41
C ARG A 263 -0.36 -4.43 -23.26
N HIS A 264 -0.68 -5.60 -22.70
CA HIS A 264 -2.07 -5.97 -22.38
C HIS A 264 -2.71 -5.04 -21.35
N LEU A 265 -1.98 -4.61 -20.32
CA LEU A 265 -2.48 -3.61 -19.36
C LEU A 265 -2.79 -2.30 -20.06
N ARG A 266 -1.91 -1.83 -20.96
CA ARG A 266 -2.13 -0.58 -21.70
C ARG A 266 -3.44 -0.60 -22.49
N VAL A 267 -3.63 -1.60 -23.35
CA VAL A 267 -4.88 -1.72 -24.11
C VAL A 267 -6.09 -2.05 -23.24
N GLY A 268 -5.89 -2.83 -22.18
CA GLY A 268 -6.96 -3.24 -21.25
C GLY A 268 -7.53 -2.13 -20.38
N PHE A 269 -6.80 -1.03 -20.23
CA PHE A 269 -7.21 0.15 -19.44
C PHE A 269 -7.22 1.44 -20.25
N ASN A 270 -7.22 1.37 -21.59
CA ASN A 270 -7.26 2.52 -22.49
C ASN A 270 -6.11 3.52 -22.25
N MET A 271 -4.89 3.01 -22.05
CA MET A 271 -3.70 3.83 -21.78
C MET A 271 -2.94 4.23 -23.06
N ASP A 272 -3.37 3.73 -24.22
CA ASP A 272 -2.79 4.13 -25.49
C ASP A 272 -3.35 5.51 -25.90
N ASP A 273 -2.48 6.32 -26.49
CA ASP A 273 -2.85 7.64 -27.06
C ASP A 273 -3.47 8.62 -26.04
N VAL A 274 -3.15 8.49 -24.73
CA VAL A 274 -3.60 9.47 -23.73
C VAL A 274 -2.97 10.84 -24.03
N PRO A 275 -3.78 11.89 -24.26
CA PRO A 275 -3.24 13.22 -24.54
C PRO A 275 -2.30 13.73 -23.43
N GLU A 276 -1.20 14.38 -23.81
CA GLU A 276 -0.21 14.91 -22.84
C GLU A 276 -0.85 15.81 -21.79
N GLU A 277 -1.85 16.60 -22.16
CA GLU A 277 -2.60 17.46 -21.22
C GLU A 277 -3.34 16.67 -20.15
N LYS A 278 -3.90 15.49 -20.50
CA LYS A 278 -4.55 14.57 -19.52
C LYS A 278 -3.52 13.92 -18.62
N VAL A 279 -2.37 13.50 -19.18
CA VAL A 279 -1.25 12.98 -18.37
C VAL A 279 -0.82 14.04 -17.36
N ARG A 280 -0.58 15.26 -17.79
CA ARG A 280 -0.17 16.38 -16.95
C ARG A 280 -1.21 16.65 -15.85
N LYS A 281 -2.47 16.82 -16.23
CA LYS A 281 -3.58 17.08 -15.28
C LYS A 281 -3.72 15.96 -14.26
N GLY A 282 -3.66 14.69 -14.68
CA GLY A 282 -3.76 13.54 -13.78
C GLY A 282 -2.64 13.52 -12.74
N ARG A 283 -1.40 13.76 -13.16
CA ARG A 283 -0.24 13.86 -12.26
C ARG A 283 -0.39 14.98 -11.23
N GLU A 284 -0.83 16.15 -11.67
CA GLU A 284 -1.05 17.31 -10.79
C GLU A 284 -2.17 17.06 -9.77
N LEU A 285 -3.27 16.45 -10.21
CA LEU A 285 -4.39 16.05 -9.32
C LEU A 285 -3.95 14.99 -8.31
N TYR A 286 -3.15 14.02 -8.72
CA TYR A 286 -2.62 13.00 -7.82
C TYR A 286 -1.75 13.61 -6.72
N TYR A 287 -0.85 14.53 -7.07
CA TYR A 287 -0.05 15.27 -6.07
C TYR A 287 -0.96 16.06 -5.11
N GLY A 288 -2.01 16.69 -5.62
CA GLY A 288 -3.02 17.36 -4.81
C GLY A 288 -3.72 16.41 -3.83
N LEU A 289 -4.09 15.20 -4.30
CA LEU A 289 -4.69 14.16 -3.45
C LEU A 289 -3.73 13.65 -2.38
N VAL A 290 -2.45 13.46 -2.70
CA VAL A 290 -1.42 13.07 -1.72
C VAL A 290 -1.30 14.12 -0.63
N GLN A 291 -1.23 15.42 -0.99
CA GLN A 291 -1.20 16.51 0.01
C GLN A 291 -2.49 16.54 0.84
N TRP A 292 -3.64 16.30 0.24
CA TRP A 292 -4.91 16.24 0.97
C TRP A 292 -4.91 15.07 1.96
N THR A 293 -4.42 13.89 1.55
CA THR A 293 -4.26 12.70 2.41
C THR A 293 -3.32 12.98 3.57
N ASP A 294 -2.18 13.63 3.30
CA ASP A 294 -1.24 14.07 4.34
C ASP A 294 -1.93 14.92 5.41
N GLY A 295 -2.86 15.79 5.00
CA GLY A 295 -3.69 16.57 5.92
C GLY A 295 -4.52 15.70 6.85
N GLN A 296 -5.16 14.64 6.33
CA GLN A 296 -5.94 13.68 7.14
C GLN A 296 -5.05 12.90 8.11
N VAL A 297 -3.88 12.46 7.66
CA VAL A 297 -2.87 11.85 8.54
C VAL A 297 -2.49 12.79 9.68
N GLY A 298 -2.29 14.08 9.38
CA GLY A 298 -1.98 15.12 10.37
C GLY A 298 -3.06 15.25 11.44
N GLU A 299 -4.36 15.18 11.08
CA GLU A 299 -5.46 15.22 12.07
C GLU A 299 -5.38 14.03 13.03
N VAL A 300 -5.12 12.82 12.50
CA VAL A 300 -4.97 11.60 13.31
C VAL A 300 -3.78 11.69 14.26
N LEU A 301 -2.62 12.15 13.76
CA LEU A 301 -1.41 12.30 14.60
C LEU A 301 -1.61 13.35 15.72
N ARG A 302 -2.30 14.46 15.42
CA ARG A 302 -2.65 15.48 16.43
C ARG A 302 -3.62 14.93 17.47
N ALA A 303 -4.63 14.14 17.05
CA ALA A 303 -5.57 13.51 17.97
C ALA A 303 -4.87 12.50 18.88
N LEU A 304 -3.94 11.69 18.35
CA LEU A 304 -3.13 10.78 19.13
C LEU A 304 -2.26 11.53 20.17
N GLN A 305 -1.68 12.65 19.78
CA GLN A 305 -0.93 13.51 20.72
C GLN A 305 -1.83 14.09 21.81
N ALA A 306 -3.01 14.58 21.44
CA ALA A 306 -3.98 15.17 22.37
C ALA A 306 -4.58 14.15 23.35
N SER A 307 -4.68 12.87 22.96
CA SER A 307 -5.14 11.79 23.84
C SER A 307 -4.13 11.40 24.93
N GLY A 308 -2.89 11.91 24.87
CA GLY A 308 -1.81 11.55 25.79
C GLY A 308 -1.22 10.15 25.55
N MET A 309 -1.65 9.40 24.52
CA MET A 309 -1.19 8.05 24.23
C MET A 309 -0.01 8.00 23.23
N ALA A 310 0.43 9.15 22.69
CA ALA A 310 1.43 9.17 21.62
C ALA A 310 2.77 8.51 21.98
N GLU A 311 3.20 8.64 23.24
CA GLU A 311 4.46 8.07 23.73
C GLU A 311 4.37 6.56 23.95
N ASP A 312 3.17 6.02 24.14
CA ASP A 312 2.88 4.61 24.34
C ASP A 312 2.39 3.92 23.03
N THR A 313 2.48 4.59 21.88
CA THR A 313 1.94 4.10 20.61
C THR A 313 3.02 4.00 19.53
N VAL A 314 3.13 2.81 18.92
CA VAL A 314 3.84 2.62 17.65
C VAL A 314 2.96 3.12 16.53
N VAL A 315 3.45 4.08 15.74
CA VAL A 315 2.76 4.58 14.56
C VAL A 315 3.44 4.06 13.30
N VAL A 316 2.67 3.50 12.40
CA VAL A 316 3.10 3.03 11.08
C VAL A 316 2.30 3.75 10.01
N TYR A 317 2.97 4.35 9.04
CA TYR A 317 2.37 4.81 7.79
C TYR A 317 2.83 3.93 6.64
N THR A 318 1.89 3.45 5.83
CA THR A 318 2.17 2.65 4.63
C THR A 318 1.04 2.75 3.60
N ALA A 319 1.20 2.08 2.45
CA ALA A 319 0.15 1.89 1.46
C ALA A 319 0.04 0.42 1.06
N ASP A 320 -1.10 0.04 0.48
CA ASP A 320 -1.29 -1.32 -0.01
C ASP A 320 -0.55 -1.59 -1.33
N HIS A 321 -0.39 -0.59 -2.19
CA HIS A 321 0.44 -0.56 -3.40
C HIS A 321 0.68 0.89 -3.82
N GLY A 322 1.53 1.09 -4.83
CA GLY A 322 1.79 2.39 -5.42
C GLY A 322 0.86 2.75 -6.57
N GLU A 323 1.24 3.77 -7.34
CA GLU A 323 0.53 4.33 -8.47
C GLU A 323 1.50 4.68 -9.61
N ASN A 324 1.19 4.26 -10.83
CA ASN A 324 1.79 4.82 -12.03
C ASN A 324 0.98 6.04 -12.47
N MET A 325 1.67 7.08 -12.87
CA MET A 325 1.07 8.32 -13.35
C MET A 325 1.60 8.66 -14.75
N GLY A 326 1.70 7.64 -15.61
CA GLY A 326 2.27 7.72 -16.95
C GLY A 326 3.71 7.20 -17.06
N GLU A 327 4.38 6.85 -15.96
CA GLU A 327 5.66 6.14 -15.99
C GLU A 327 5.50 4.85 -16.82
N HIS A 328 6.46 4.54 -17.66
CA HIS A 328 6.42 3.41 -18.61
C HIS A 328 5.19 3.40 -19.54
N GLY A 329 4.51 4.54 -19.71
CA GLY A 329 3.22 4.61 -20.41
C GLY A 329 2.10 3.86 -19.71
N LEU A 330 2.26 3.56 -18.42
CA LEU A 330 1.29 2.87 -17.58
C LEU A 330 0.61 3.84 -16.60
N TRP A 331 -0.60 3.49 -16.18
CA TRP A 331 -1.38 4.20 -15.17
C TRP A 331 -1.92 3.20 -14.14
N TRP A 332 -2.22 3.70 -12.98
CA TRP A 332 -2.77 2.92 -11.89
C TRP A 332 -1.70 1.97 -11.34
N LYS A 333 -2.06 0.74 -11.14
CA LYS A 333 -1.30 -0.37 -10.56
C LYS A 333 -1.18 -1.52 -11.55
N ASN A 334 -0.98 -2.71 -11.04
CA ASN A 334 -0.96 -3.99 -11.77
C ASN A 334 0.37 -4.32 -12.45
N CYS A 335 1.41 -3.48 -12.38
CA CYS A 335 2.76 -3.80 -12.85
C CYS A 335 3.74 -3.90 -11.67
N LEU A 336 4.95 -4.38 -11.93
CA LEU A 336 5.98 -4.57 -10.90
C LEU A 336 7.08 -3.50 -10.94
N TYR A 337 6.89 -2.40 -11.67
CA TYR A 337 7.77 -1.23 -11.56
C TYR A 337 7.64 -0.59 -10.17
N ASP A 338 8.72 0.08 -9.71
CA ASP A 338 8.77 0.70 -8.39
C ASP A 338 7.63 1.69 -8.15
N SER A 339 7.14 2.36 -9.18
CA SER A 339 5.99 3.26 -9.09
C SER A 339 4.73 2.59 -8.53
N ALA A 340 4.48 1.31 -8.87
CA ALA A 340 3.31 0.55 -8.44
C ALA A 340 3.61 -0.47 -7.33
N ALA A 341 4.81 -1.07 -7.33
CA ALA A 341 5.13 -2.15 -6.38
C ALA A 341 5.78 -1.65 -5.09
N ARG A 342 6.54 -0.53 -5.14
CA ARG A 342 7.17 0.08 -3.97
C ARG A 342 6.18 0.98 -3.24
N VAL A 343 6.08 0.79 -1.92
CA VAL A 343 5.14 1.52 -1.05
C VAL A 343 5.88 2.35 0.00
N PRO A 344 5.29 3.46 0.47
CA PRO A 344 5.83 4.17 1.62
C PRO A 344 5.84 3.25 2.84
N LEU A 345 6.88 3.36 3.66
CA LEU A 345 6.89 2.79 4.99
C LEU A 345 7.64 3.74 5.93
N ILE A 346 6.92 4.25 6.93
CA ILE A 346 7.48 5.07 8.01
C ILE A 346 7.02 4.44 9.32
N MET A 347 7.95 4.20 10.25
CA MET A 347 7.66 3.63 11.57
C MET A 347 8.21 4.53 12.67
N ARG A 348 7.38 4.87 13.65
CA ARG A 348 7.77 5.64 14.84
C ARG A 348 7.42 4.85 16.09
N TRP A 349 8.39 4.73 16.99
CA TRP A 349 8.18 4.22 18.35
C TRP A 349 8.95 5.10 19.32
N PRO A 350 8.29 6.06 19.98
CA PRO A 350 8.95 6.98 20.91
C PRO A 350 9.70 6.25 22.01
N GLY A 351 10.87 6.76 22.36
CA GLY A 351 11.71 6.18 23.41
C GLY A 351 12.43 4.88 23.04
N ARG A 352 12.07 4.23 21.92
CA ARG A 352 12.78 3.03 21.44
C ARG A 352 13.62 3.30 20.19
N TRP A 353 13.04 3.93 19.17
CA TRP A 353 13.75 4.23 17.93
C TRP A 353 14.03 5.73 17.84
N ALA A 354 15.26 6.09 17.57
CA ALA A 354 15.62 7.49 17.33
C ALA A 354 14.99 7.97 16.02
N GLY A 355 14.54 9.21 15.98
CA GLY A 355 13.99 9.82 14.79
C GLY A 355 15.04 10.12 13.71
N GLY A 356 14.57 10.43 12.49
CA GLY A 356 15.41 10.85 11.36
C GLY A 356 16.29 9.75 10.77
N GLN A 357 15.98 8.48 11.04
CA GLN A 357 16.74 7.34 10.52
C GLN A 357 16.17 6.85 9.20
N ARG A 358 17.03 6.20 8.41
CA ARG A 358 16.64 5.52 7.16
C ARG A 358 17.11 4.07 7.14
N ARG A 359 16.39 3.23 6.42
CA ARG A 359 16.72 1.84 6.10
C ARG A 359 16.64 1.67 4.58
N SER A 360 17.79 1.46 3.94
CA SER A 360 17.88 1.39 2.47
C SER A 360 17.69 -0.01 1.89
N GLY A 361 17.87 -1.05 2.69
CA GLY A 361 17.66 -2.44 2.24
C GLY A 361 16.18 -2.72 1.90
N ALA A 362 15.96 -3.64 0.96
CA ALA A 362 14.63 -4.06 0.57
C ALA A 362 13.91 -4.85 1.68
N CYS A 363 12.64 -4.53 1.89
CA CYS A 363 11.71 -5.26 2.75
C CYS A 363 10.32 -5.24 2.11
N SER A 364 9.36 -5.95 2.70
CA SER A 364 8.01 -6.05 2.16
C SER A 364 6.93 -5.96 3.24
N LEU A 365 5.67 -5.85 2.82
CA LEU A 365 4.53 -5.78 3.74
C LEU A 365 4.36 -7.05 4.59
N VAL A 366 4.79 -8.24 4.13
CA VAL A 366 4.76 -9.43 5.00
C VAL A 366 5.80 -9.35 6.11
N ASP A 367 6.96 -8.68 5.89
CA ASP A 367 7.94 -8.37 6.94
C ASP A 367 7.35 -7.38 7.97
N LEU A 368 6.59 -6.40 7.49
CA LEU A 368 5.87 -5.47 8.38
C LEU A 368 4.85 -6.22 9.25
N VAL A 369 4.10 -7.17 8.68
CA VAL A 369 3.15 -8.01 9.43
C VAL A 369 3.85 -8.78 10.54
N ARG A 370 4.98 -9.44 10.23
CA ARG A 370 5.78 -10.15 11.24
C ARG A 370 6.31 -9.20 12.31
N THR A 371 6.78 -8.03 11.90
CA THR A 371 7.28 -7.00 12.81
C THR A 371 6.19 -6.52 13.77
N ILE A 372 4.97 -6.24 13.27
CA ILE A 372 3.84 -5.83 14.10
C ILE A 372 3.45 -6.93 15.09
N ALA A 373 3.41 -8.19 14.65
CA ALA A 373 3.13 -9.32 15.54
C ALA A 373 4.16 -9.42 16.67
N ASP A 374 5.44 -9.31 16.36
CA ASP A 374 6.52 -9.38 17.35
C ASP A 374 6.50 -8.17 18.32
N ILE A 375 6.15 -6.95 17.84
CA ILE A 375 5.91 -5.78 18.69
C ILE A 375 4.80 -6.07 19.71
N GLY A 376 3.71 -6.69 19.23
CA GLY A 376 2.57 -7.07 20.08
C GLY A 376 2.81 -8.33 20.92
N GLY A 377 3.90 -9.06 20.70
CA GLY A 377 4.15 -10.37 21.33
C GLY A 377 3.10 -11.40 20.91
N ALA A 378 2.64 -11.34 19.65
CA ALA A 378 1.64 -12.22 19.08
C ALA A 378 2.28 -13.37 18.27
N ASP A 379 1.74 -14.57 18.42
CA ASP A 379 2.19 -15.75 17.69
C ASP A 379 1.47 -15.85 16.35
N LEU A 380 2.19 -15.59 15.25
CA LEU A 380 1.73 -15.89 13.90
C LEU A 380 1.94 -17.37 13.54
N PRO A 381 1.19 -17.91 12.57
CA PRO A 381 1.48 -19.23 12.02
C PRO A 381 2.96 -19.36 11.63
N LYS A 382 3.53 -20.55 11.84
CA LYS A 382 4.96 -20.82 11.55
C LYS A 382 5.33 -20.68 10.08
N ASP A 383 4.33 -20.78 9.19
CA ASP A 383 4.46 -20.64 7.76
C ASP A 383 4.13 -19.21 7.26
N CYS A 384 4.20 -18.21 8.15
CA CYS A 384 4.25 -16.79 7.78
C CYS A 384 5.51 -16.52 6.95
N ASP A 385 5.39 -15.73 5.88
CA ASP A 385 6.47 -15.52 4.92
C ASP A 385 7.42 -14.38 5.32
N GLY A 386 6.98 -13.48 6.21
CA GLY A 386 7.76 -12.31 6.60
C GLY A 386 8.79 -12.57 7.69
N ASP A 387 9.84 -11.75 7.69
CA ASP A 387 10.85 -11.68 8.73
C ASP A 387 10.67 -10.42 9.59
N SER A 388 11.03 -10.50 10.87
CA SER A 388 10.93 -9.36 11.77
C SER A 388 12.03 -8.34 11.53
N MET A 389 11.63 -7.08 11.32
CA MET A 389 12.53 -5.95 11.16
C MET A 389 13.01 -5.34 12.50
N ILE A 390 12.53 -5.85 13.66
CA ILE A 390 12.83 -5.25 14.98
C ILE A 390 14.35 -5.14 15.21
N GLY A 391 15.11 -6.18 14.94
CA GLY A 391 16.55 -6.16 15.12
C GLY A 391 17.23 -5.08 14.27
N TRP A 392 16.77 -4.87 13.05
CA TRP A 392 17.25 -3.86 12.12
C TRP A 392 16.75 -2.44 12.49
N LEU A 393 15.56 -2.32 13.04
CA LEU A 393 15.01 -1.07 13.58
C LEU A 393 15.80 -0.62 14.82
N ASP A 394 16.05 -1.55 15.77
CA ASP A 394 16.78 -1.27 17.01
C ASP A 394 18.25 -0.93 16.77
N ARG A 395 18.88 -1.53 15.75
CA ARG A 395 20.28 -1.34 15.39
C ARG A 395 20.48 -1.28 13.88
N PRO A 396 20.80 -0.11 13.32
CA PRO A 396 20.94 0.10 11.87
C PRO A 396 21.97 -0.82 11.17
N ASP A 397 22.99 -1.24 11.91
CA ASP A 397 24.06 -2.14 11.45
C ASP A 397 23.71 -3.63 11.50
N THR A 398 22.52 -3.98 12.00
CA THR A 398 22.03 -5.36 11.97
C THR A 398 21.90 -5.85 10.54
N LYS A 399 22.47 -7.01 10.25
CA LYS A 399 22.35 -7.64 8.93
C LYS A 399 20.89 -7.92 8.63
N TRP A 400 20.39 -7.34 7.55
CA TRP A 400 19.06 -7.56 7.00
C TRP A 400 19.15 -8.39 5.72
N LYS A 401 18.09 -9.12 5.36
CA LYS A 401 18.06 -9.97 4.15
C LYS A 401 18.19 -9.20 2.85
N ASP A 402 17.81 -7.90 2.83
CA ASP A 402 17.82 -7.00 1.67
C ASP A 402 17.14 -7.63 0.44
N LEU A 403 15.94 -8.14 0.68
CA LEU A 403 15.15 -8.89 -0.28
C LEU A 403 13.67 -8.57 -0.11
N ALA A 404 12.95 -8.43 -1.24
CA ALA A 404 11.49 -8.35 -1.30
C ALA A 404 10.97 -9.04 -2.55
N ALA A 405 9.79 -9.67 -2.46
CA ALA A 405 9.10 -10.26 -3.60
C ALA A 405 7.67 -9.72 -3.72
N SER A 406 7.19 -9.65 -4.97
CA SER A 406 5.83 -9.24 -5.31
C SER A 406 5.35 -10.01 -6.53
N GLU A 407 4.03 -10.22 -6.64
CA GLU A 407 3.46 -11.08 -7.67
C GLU A 407 2.10 -10.56 -8.17
N TYR A 408 1.78 -10.83 -9.43
CA TYR A 408 0.51 -10.43 -10.01
C TYR A 408 -0.06 -11.52 -10.93
N TYR A 409 -1.26 -11.99 -10.60
CA TYR A 409 -1.97 -13.05 -11.32
C TYR A 409 -3.41 -12.65 -11.68
N ALA A 410 -3.75 -11.35 -11.64
CA ALA A 410 -5.12 -10.89 -11.80
C ALA A 410 -5.56 -10.76 -13.28
N HIS A 411 -6.33 -9.74 -13.58
CA HIS A 411 -7.01 -9.51 -14.85
C HIS A 411 -6.16 -8.69 -15.86
N ASN A 412 -6.62 -8.65 -17.11
CA ASN A 412 -6.03 -7.88 -18.22
C ASN A 412 -4.60 -8.28 -18.60
N ILE A 413 -4.21 -9.54 -18.39
CA ILE A 413 -2.90 -10.08 -18.73
C ILE A 413 -3.04 -11.45 -19.40
N ALA A 414 -2.03 -11.87 -20.16
CA ALA A 414 -2.00 -13.19 -20.78
C ALA A 414 -1.53 -14.29 -19.81
N SER A 415 -0.62 -13.95 -18.89
CA SER A 415 -0.05 -14.86 -17.91
C SER A 415 0.38 -14.10 -16.65
N GLY A 416 0.55 -14.81 -15.54
CA GLY A 416 1.05 -14.21 -14.29
C GLY A 416 2.51 -13.78 -14.37
N TYR A 417 2.93 -12.96 -13.43
CA TYR A 417 4.33 -12.55 -13.29
C TYR A 417 4.66 -12.27 -11.82
N ALA A 418 5.93 -12.46 -11.51
CA ALA A 418 6.46 -12.24 -10.17
C ALA A 418 7.84 -11.58 -10.24
N MET A 419 8.17 -10.81 -9.21
CA MET A 419 9.48 -10.18 -9.09
C MET A 419 10.18 -10.54 -7.80
N ILE A 420 11.50 -10.43 -7.84
CA ILE A 420 12.34 -10.30 -6.65
C ILE A 420 13.27 -9.09 -6.78
N ARG A 421 13.34 -8.29 -5.73
CA ARG A 421 14.44 -7.34 -5.51
C ARG A 421 15.42 -7.98 -4.55
N LEU A 422 16.70 -8.00 -4.93
CA LEU A 422 17.81 -8.50 -4.12
C LEU A 422 18.96 -7.49 -4.21
N GLY A 423 19.23 -6.78 -3.12
CA GLY A 423 20.17 -5.68 -3.12
C GLY A 423 19.76 -4.59 -4.11
N GLN A 424 20.66 -4.22 -5.03
CA GLN A 424 20.38 -3.19 -6.05
C GLN A 424 19.66 -3.72 -7.29
N TYR A 425 19.53 -5.03 -7.47
CA TYR A 425 18.95 -5.62 -8.67
C TYR A 425 17.49 -6.00 -8.46
N LYS A 426 16.67 -5.73 -9.46
CA LYS A 426 15.29 -6.22 -9.55
C LYS A 426 15.14 -7.11 -10.78
N TYR A 427 14.61 -8.30 -10.57
CA TYR A 427 14.31 -9.29 -11.60
C TYR A 427 12.81 -9.54 -11.64
N VAL A 428 12.23 -9.54 -12.84
CA VAL A 428 10.82 -9.89 -13.07
C VAL A 428 10.75 -11.07 -14.04
N TYR A 429 9.93 -12.04 -13.69
CA TYR A 429 9.65 -13.20 -14.52
C TYR A 429 8.17 -13.20 -14.90
N HIS A 430 7.89 -13.11 -16.19
CA HIS A 430 6.57 -13.30 -16.78
C HIS A 430 6.45 -14.74 -17.25
N THR A 431 5.45 -15.47 -16.73
CA THR A 431 5.26 -16.88 -17.09
C THR A 431 4.86 -17.03 -18.57
N PRO A 432 5.09 -18.20 -19.21
CA PRO A 432 4.60 -18.43 -20.56
C PRO A 432 3.10 -18.21 -20.67
N ALA A 433 2.65 -17.55 -21.73
CA ALA A 433 1.23 -17.40 -21.98
C ALA A 433 0.63 -18.68 -22.59
N ASP A 434 1.36 -19.30 -23.54
CA ASP A 434 1.09 -20.57 -24.20
C ASP A 434 2.37 -21.12 -24.85
N ASP A 435 2.28 -22.23 -25.59
CA ASP A 435 3.42 -22.90 -26.26
C ASP A 435 4.13 -22.02 -27.31
N LYS A 436 3.45 -21.02 -27.88
CA LYS A 436 4.02 -20.10 -28.88
C LYS A 436 4.58 -18.83 -28.26
N HIS A 437 4.18 -18.53 -27.03
CA HIS A 437 4.53 -17.32 -26.32
C HIS A 437 5.29 -17.68 -25.04
N PRO A 438 6.62 -17.85 -25.12
CA PRO A 438 7.47 -18.24 -24.02
C PRO A 438 7.53 -17.16 -22.93
N ALA A 439 8.15 -17.49 -21.82
CA ALA A 439 8.41 -16.58 -20.72
C ALA A 439 9.22 -15.36 -21.17
N GLU A 440 8.86 -14.18 -20.62
CA GLU A 440 9.63 -12.95 -20.77
C GLU A 440 10.31 -12.61 -19.44
N ARG A 441 11.38 -11.84 -19.51
CA ARG A 441 12.17 -11.47 -18.32
C ARG A 441 12.56 -10.00 -18.36
N GLU A 442 12.62 -9.42 -17.16
CA GLU A 442 13.18 -8.10 -16.96
C GLU A 442 14.27 -8.17 -15.89
N LEU A 443 15.31 -7.38 -16.04
CA LEU A 443 16.36 -7.21 -15.06
C LEU A 443 16.80 -5.75 -15.04
N TYR A 444 16.78 -5.14 -13.86
CA TYR A 444 17.16 -3.73 -13.67
C TYR A 444 18.23 -3.61 -12.59
N ASP A 445 19.19 -2.72 -12.79
CA ASP A 445 20.10 -2.21 -11.76
C ASP A 445 19.52 -0.89 -11.24
N LEU A 446 18.77 -0.94 -10.14
CA LEU A 446 18.06 0.22 -9.58
C LEU A 446 19.00 1.31 -9.03
N HIS A 447 20.28 1.03 -8.91
CA HIS A 447 21.27 2.04 -8.53
C HIS A 447 21.71 2.86 -9.75
N ALA A 448 21.91 2.21 -10.90
CA ALA A 448 22.31 2.84 -12.15
C ALA A 448 21.11 3.37 -12.95
N ASP A 449 19.95 2.72 -12.82
CA ASP A 449 18.71 2.98 -13.54
C ASP A 449 17.52 2.94 -12.56
N PRO A 450 17.36 3.97 -11.71
CA PRO A 450 16.27 4.01 -10.74
C PRO A 450 14.88 4.14 -11.37
N ASP A 451 14.80 4.54 -12.63
CA ASP A 451 13.55 4.68 -13.38
C ASP A 451 13.18 3.42 -14.19
N GLU A 452 13.99 2.34 -14.11
CA GLU A 452 13.74 1.04 -14.74
C GLU A 452 13.48 1.10 -16.26
N LEU A 453 14.23 1.97 -16.96
CA LEU A 453 14.07 2.18 -18.40
C LEU A 453 14.96 1.25 -19.25
N SER A 454 15.97 0.61 -18.65
CA SER A 454 16.98 -0.19 -19.34
C SER A 454 16.91 -1.66 -18.90
N ASN A 455 16.10 -2.47 -19.61
CA ASN A 455 16.03 -3.90 -19.35
C ASN A 455 17.32 -4.63 -19.76
N LEU A 456 18.05 -5.15 -18.77
CA LEU A 456 19.31 -5.86 -18.95
C LEU A 456 19.14 -7.37 -19.27
N ALA A 457 17.91 -7.88 -19.27
CA ALA A 457 17.67 -9.34 -19.32
C ALA A 457 18.13 -10.00 -20.64
N ALA A 458 18.27 -9.22 -21.73
CA ALA A 458 18.76 -9.73 -23.01
C ALA A 458 20.30 -9.80 -23.13
N GLN A 459 21.03 -9.25 -22.15
CA GLN A 459 22.48 -9.20 -22.17
C GLN A 459 23.07 -10.55 -21.72
N PRO A 460 23.91 -11.22 -22.53
CA PRO A 460 24.45 -12.55 -22.21
C PRO A 460 25.23 -12.61 -20.88
N GLU A 461 25.92 -11.52 -20.52
CA GLU A 461 26.67 -11.40 -19.27
C GLU A 461 25.80 -11.40 -18.01
N GLN A 462 24.50 -11.18 -18.15
CA GLN A 462 23.56 -11.23 -17.04
C GLN A 462 22.94 -12.62 -16.80
N ALA A 463 23.27 -13.61 -17.62
CA ALA A 463 22.63 -14.94 -17.56
C ALA A 463 22.78 -15.62 -16.19
N GLU A 464 23.97 -15.58 -15.57
CA GLU A 464 24.18 -16.15 -14.23
C GLU A 464 23.38 -15.41 -13.15
N ARG A 465 23.34 -14.06 -13.23
CA ARG A 465 22.54 -13.24 -12.32
C ARG A 465 21.05 -13.57 -12.44
N ILE A 466 20.53 -13.64 -13.65
CA ILE A 466 19.13 -14.01 -13.91
C ILE A 466 18.81 -15.38 -13.32
N ALA A 467 19.66 -16.38 -13.55
CA ALA A 467 19.45 -17.73 -13.00
C ALA A 467 19.46 -17.72 -11.45
N SER A 468 20.39 -16.99 -10.86
CA SER A 468 20.49 -16.84 -9.40
C SER A 468 19.28 -16.13 -8.80
N MET A 469 18.82 -15.02 -9.41
CA MET A 469 17.66 -14.27 -8.95
C MET A 469 16.35 -15.03 -9.16
N HIS A 470 16.22 -15.81 -10.24
CA HIS A 470 15.07 -16.70 -10.43
C HIS A 470 15.01 -17.78 -9.35
N ALA A 471 16.14 -18.40 -9.04
CA ALA A 471 16.20 -19.39 -7.96
C ALA A 471 15.87 -18.75 -6.57
N ALA A 472 16.30 -17.51 -6.35
CA ALA A 472 15.97 -16.77 -5.13
C ALA A 472 14.47 -16.43 -5.08
N LEU A 473 13.85 -16.05 -6.21
CA LEU A 473 12.41 -15.80 -6.32
C LEU A 473 11.59 -17.05 -5.97
N VAL A 474 11.90 -18.19 -6.60
CA VAL A 474 11.24 -19.48 -6.32
C VAL A 474 11.37 -19.86 -4.85
N LYS A 475 12.56 -19.68 -4.26
CA LYS A 475 12.80 -19.96 -2.84
C LYS A 475 11.98 -19.06 -1.93
N GLU A 476 11.88 -17.76 -2.25
CA GLU A 476 11.19 -16.77 -1.40
C GLU A 476 9.67 -16.97 -1.42
N ILE A 477 9.08 -17.14 -2.62
CA ILE A 477 7.63 -17.38 -2.74
C ILE A 477 7.27 -18.82 -2.32
N GLY A 478 8.22 -19.75 -2.42
CA GLY A 478 8.03 -21.17 -2.06
C GLY A 478 7.42 -22.04 -3.16
N GLU A 479 7.21 -21.48 -4.35
CA GLU A 479 6.69 -22.19 -5.55
C GLU A 479 7.25 -21.51 -6.80
N ASP A 480 7.48 -22.29 -7.86
CA ASP A 480 7.85 -21.74 -9.16
C ASP A 480 6.69 -20.91 -9.75
N PRO A 481 6.90 -19.69 -10.29
CA PRO A 481 5.84 -18.91 -10.91
C PRO A 481 5.06 -19.64 -12.01
N ASP A 482 5.67 -20.58 -12.76
CA ASP A 482 4.97 -21.39 -13.75
C ASP A 482 3.98 -22.36 -13.09
N GLU A 483 4.35 -22.98 -11.98
CA GLU A 483 3.47 -23.83 -11.18
C GLU A 483 2.32 -23.01 -10.56
N THR A 484 2.64 -21.80 -10.08
CA THR A 484 1.65 -20.86 -9.56
C THR A 484 0.63 -20.46 -10.63
N GLU A 485 1.09 -20.13 -11.85
CA GLU A 485 0.20 -19.82 -12.99
C GLU A 485 -0.65 -21.03 -13.38
N ALA A 486 -0.06 -22.23 -13.43
CA ALA A 486 -0.80 -23.45 -13.71
C ALA A 486 -1.87 -23.73 -12.64
N ARG A 487 -1.56 -23.48 -11.35
CA ARG A 487 -2.52 -23.60 -10.25
C ARG A 487 -3.62 -22.55 -10.36
N PHE A 488 -3.29 -21.29 -10.66
CA PHE A 488 -4.25 -20.23 -10.94
C PHE A 488 -5.24 -20.66 -12.04
N ARG A 489 -4.73 -21.12 -13.18
CA ARG A 489 -5.58 -21.55 -14.32
C ARG A 489 -6.52 -22.70 -13.94
N ARG A 490 -6.04 -23.68 -13.18
CA ARG A 490 -6.88 -24.80 -12.70
C ARG A 490 -7.98 -24.35 -11.74
N THR A 491 -7.70 -23.41 -10.84
CA THR A 491 -8.64 -23.02 -9.79
C THR A 491 -9.63 -21.96 -10.22
N THR A 492 -9.23 -21.04 -11.11
CA THR A 492 -10.06 -19.90 -11.51
C THR A 492 -10.79 -20.12 -12.84
N MET A 493 -10.19 -20.83 -13.81
CA MET A 493 -10.79 -21.02 -15.14
C MET A 493 -11.81 -22.17 -15.18
N THR A 494 -11.70 -23.17 -14.31
CA THR A 494 -12.70 -24.25 -14.17
C THR A 494 -14.02 -23.79 -13.56
N THR A 495 -14.07 -22.63 -12.90
CA THR A 495 -15.29 -22.03 -12.35
C THR A 495 -15.95 -20.99 -13.26
N ALA A 496 -15.36 -20.69 -14.41
CA ALA A 496 -15.98 -19.84 -15.43
C ALA A 496 -17.15 -20.60 -16.08
N VAL A 497 -18.36 -20.45 -15.52
CA VAL A 497 -19.61 -20.89 -16.15
C VAL A 497 -19.69 -20.28 -17.55
N GLU A 498 -19.86 -21.11 -18.58
CA GLU A 498 -20.02 -20.67 -19.96
C GLU A 498 -21.03 -19.50 -20.06
N PRO A 499 -20.70 -18.37 -20.74
CA PRO A 499 -21.52 -17.16 -20.73
C PRO A 499 -22.95 -17.33 -21.29
N GLY A 500 -23.31 -18.53 -21.75
CA GLY A 500 -24.60 -18.86 -22.34
C GLY A 500 -25.67 -19.38 -21.37
N LYS A 501 -25.29 -20.02 -20.25
CA LYS A 501 -26.27 -20.70 -19.37
C LYS A 501 -27.01 -19.77 -18.40
N GLU A 502 -26.37 -18.71 -17.92
CA GLU A 502 -27.04 -17.72 -17.03
C GLU A 502 -28.14 -16.90 -17.72
N LYS A 503 -28.01 -16.64 -19.04
CA LYS A 503 -29.07 -15.95 -19.80
C LYS A 503 -30.29 -16.83 -20.07
N ALA A 504 -30.11 -18.15 -20.13
CA ALA A 504 -31.21 -19.10 -20.34
C ALA A 504 -32.01 -19.30 -19.04
N GLU A 505 -31.36 -19.38 -17.86
CA GLU A 505 -32.07 -19.51 -16.58
C GLU A 505 -32.83 -18.22 -16.18
N LYS A 506 -32.25 -17.03 -16.41
CA LYS A 506 -32.94 -15.76 -16.15
C LYS A 506 -34.14 -15.52 -17.11
N LYS A 507 -34.04 -16.00 -18.35
CA LYS A 507 -35.21 -15.97 -19.29
C LYS A 507 -36.27 -17.02 -18.90
N GLY A 508 -35.91 -18.17 -18.37
CA GLY A 508 -36.81 -19.20 -17.86
C GLY A 508 -37.61 -18.71 -16.64
N LYS A 509 -36.91 -18.09 -15.64
CA LYS A 509 -37.55 -17.57 -14.42
C LYS A 509 -38.47 -16.35 -14.71
N ARG A 510 -38.15 -15.48 -15.69
CA ARG A 510 -39.03 -14.39 -16.09
C ARG A 510 -40.27 -14.84 -16.87
N LYS A 511 -40.20 -15.96 -17.62
CA LYS A 511 -41.40 -16.55 -18.30
C LYS A 511 -42.29 -17.31 -17.31
N GLY A 512 -41.74 -17.91 -16.24
CA GLY A 512 -42.54 -18.57 -15.19
C GLY A 512 -43.30 -17.59 -14.32
N GLN A 513 -42.73 -16.41 -14.00
CA GLN A 513 -43.42 -15.39 -13.22
C GLN A 513 -44.51 -14.63 -13.99
N LYS A 514 -44.44 -14.52 -15.33
CA LYS A 514 -45.53 -13.91 -16.13
C LYS A 514 -46.74 -14.85 -16.37
N ARG A 515 -46.58 -16.17 -16.25
CA ARG A 515 -47.71 -17.11 -16.38
C ARG A 515 -48.56 -17.22 -15.13
N ASN A 516 -48.02 -16.92 -13.93
CA ASN A 516 -48.78 -16.98 -12.67
C ASN A 516 -49.55 -15.70 -12.32
N THR A 517 -49.50 -14.67 -13.14
CA THR A 517 -50.25 -13.40 -12.92
C THR A 517 -51.44 -13.22 -13.88
N GLU A 518 -51.66 -14.11 -14.85
CA GLU A 518 -52.82 -14.04 -15.79
C GLU A 518 -53.96 -14.98 -15.39
N ASP A 519 -53.78 -15.96 -14.49
CA ASP A 519 -54.82 -16.91 -14.08
C ASP A 519 -55.57 -16.51 -12.78
N GLY A 520 -55.46 -15.26 -12.34
CA GLY A 520 -56.06 -14.75 -11.09
C GLY A 520 -57.10 -13.65 -11.26
N LYS A 521 -57.74 -13.54 -12.43
CA LYS A 521 -58.93 -12.67 -12.62
C LYS A 521 -60.00 -13.42 -13.44
N GLY A 522 -60.87 -14.07 -12.73
CA GLY A 522 -62.14 -14.61 -13.15
C GLY A 522 -63.06 -14.71 -11.96
#